data_b5f1f9c9668ce70c78ce1e2de6db5980
#
_entry.id   b5f1f9c9668ce70c78ce1e2de6db5980
#
_cell.length_a   1.000
_cell.length_b   1.000
_cell.length_c   1.000
_cell.angle_alpha   90.00
_cell.angle_beta   90.00
_cell.angle_gamma   90.00
#
_symmetry.space_group_name_H-M   'P 1'
#
loop_
_entity.id
_entity.type
_entity.pdbx_description
1 polymer ?
#
loop_
_entity_poly.entity_id
_entity_poly.type
_entity_poly.pdbx_seq_one_letter_code
_entity_poly.pdbx_strand_id
1 'polypeptide(L)'
;MKNKYPLPIMIIHWLTLFLVVLAYTTGGDPTVHLKTGELHVFAGISVFLLFLIRIIIISIYRKDIPLNKPRSKYQRTLFLMVKYTLYSLLFLIPVLGWVTLSGLTESYQLFAISLPLISNSWDVEIIGEVHEFLGNSFMVLIGFHALAALIHHYVFKDNVLKSMLYFKK
;
A
#
# COMPACT_ATOMS: atom_id res chain seq x y z
N MET A 1 12.92 26.01 -6.52
CA MET A 1 11.86 24.98 -6.59
C MET A 1 12.28 23.83 -5.68
N LYS A 2 11.36 23.27 -4.87
CA LYS A 2 11.65 22.13 -4.00
C LYS A 2 11.84 20.89 -4.88
N ASN A 3 13.02 20.26 -4.80
CA ASN A 3 13.37 19.09 -5.62
C ASN A 3 13.09 17.75 -4.92
N LYS A 4 12.66 17.77 -3.65
CA LYS A 4 12.40 16.60 -2.82
C LYS A 4 11.03 16.68 -2.17
N TYR A 5 10.41 15.53 -1.96
CA TYR A 5 9.22 15.44 -1.14
C TYR A 5 9.52 15.78 0.32
N PRO A 6 8.54 16.30 1.08
CA PRO A 6 8.64 16.43 2.53
C PRO A 6 8.98 15.10 3.20
N LEU A 7 9.82 15.16 4.24
CA LEU A 7 10.30 13.98 4.95
C LEU A 7 9.17 13.04 5.45
N PRO A 8 8.05 13.55 6.02
CA PRO A 8 6.96 12.67 6.42
C PRO A 8 6.37 11.84 5.27
N ILE A 9 6.26 12.42 4.08
CA ILE A 9 5.74 11.71 2.89
C ILE A 9 6.70 10.60 2.48
N MET A 10 8.01 10.85 2.51
CA MET A 10 9.04 9.84 2.20
C MET A 10 9.02 8.68 3.21
N ILE A 11 8.97 8.98 4.51
CA ILE A 11 8.94 7.97 5.57
C ILE A 11 7.71 7.07 5.40
N ILE A 12 6.52 7.64 5.26
CA ILE A 12 5.28 6.86 5.09
C ILE A 12 5.33 6.01 3.82
N HIS A 13 5.89 6.53 2.73
CA HIS A 13 6.02 5.77 1.49
C HIS A 13 6.85 4.50 1.68
N TRP A 14 8.04 4.62 2.26
CA TRP A 14 8.94 3.49 2.46
C TRP A 14 8.44 2.52 3.54
N LEU A 15 7.83 3.04 4.60
CA LEU A 15 7.22 2.21 5.64
C LEU A 15 6.02 1.43 5.09
N THR A 16 5.18 2.07 4.24
CA THR A 16 4.08 1.37 3.56
C THR A 16 4.61 0.25 2.67
N LEU A 17 5.66 0.50 1.87
CA LEU A 17 6.27 -0.56 1.06
C LEU A 17 6.75 -1.73 1.91
N PHE A 18 7.46 -1.45 3.00
CA PHE A 18 7.94 -2.49 3.92
C PHE A 18 6.78 -3.34 4.47
N LEU A 19 5.71 -2.71 4.95
CA LEU A 19 4.55 -3.40 5.51
C LEU A 19 3.75 -4.17 4.45
N VAL A 20 3.65 -3.66 3.22
CA VAL A 20 3.02 -4.39 2.11
C VAL A 20 3.81 -5.66 1.77
N VAL A 21 5.15 -5.58 1.70
CA VAL A 21 5.99 -6.76 1.48
C VAL A 21 5.86 -7.74 2.63
N LEU A 22 5.83 -7.27 3.89
CA LEU A 22 5.61 -8.10 5.07
C LEU A 22 4.25 -8.81 5.00
N ALA A 23 3.16 -8.08 4.71
CA ALA A 23 1.83 -8.66 4.56
C ALA A 23 1.81 -9.72 3.45
N TYR A 24 2.41 -9.43 2.29
CA TYR A 24 2.44 -10.37 1.18
C TYR A 24 3.21 -11.66 1.50
N THR A 25 4.37 -11.55 2.16
CA THR A 25 5.22 -12.72 2.50
C THR A 25 4.68 -13.53 3.68
N THR A 26 3.78 -12.97 4.47
CA THR A 26 3.12 -13.65 5.61
C THR A 26 1.67 -14.03 5.32
N GLY A 27 1.23 -13.93 4.06
CA GLY A 27 -0.10 -14.31 3.61
C GLY A 27 -0.43 -15.78 3.89
N GLY A 28 -1.72 -16.09 3.86
CA GLY A 28 -2.29 -17.40 4.18
C GLY A 28 -3.42 -17.28 5.20
N ASP A 29 -4.03 -18.39 5.55
CA ASP A 29 -5.12 -18.42 6.53
C ASP A 29 -4.61 -18.08 7.94
N PRO A 30 -5.00 -16.93 8.51
CA PRO A 30 -4.51 -16.49 9.81
C PRO A 30 -5.10 -17.29 10.98
N THR A 31 -6.11 -18.13 10.76
CA THR A 31 -6.70 -19.01 11.76
C THR A 31 -5.94 -20.33 11.88
N VAL A 32 -5.22 -20.72 10.83
CA VAL A 32 -4.41 -21.96 10.78
C VAL A 32 -2.95 -21.67 11.13
N HIS A 33 -2.37 -20.62 10.56
CA HIS A 33 -0.96 -20.25 10.74
C HIS A 33 -0.81 -19.08 11.73
N LEU A 34 -1.02 -19.31 13.03
CA LEU A 34 -1.16 -18.27 14.04
C LEU A 34 -0.06 -17.19 14.00
N LYS A 35 1.23 -17.57 13.98
CA LYS A 35 2.34 -16.60 14.03
C LYS A 35 2.46 -15.75 12.75
N THR A 36 2.44 -16.38 11.58
CA THR A 36 2.51 -15.68 10.29
C THR A 36 1.22 -14.92 10.02
N GLY A 37 0.06 -15.48 10.42
CA GLY A 37 -1.23 -14.84 10.32
C GLY A 37 -1.35 -13.58 11.16
N GLU A 38 -0.86 -13.59 12.41
CA GLU A 38 -0.81 -12.37 13.24
C GLU A 38 0.02 -11.27 12.56
N LEU A 39 1.17 -11.61 11.97
CA LEU A 39 2.00 -10.65 11.24
C LEU A 39 1.30 -10.13 9.98
N HIS A 40 0.59 -11.00 9.25
CA HIS A 40 -0.20 -10.60 8.09
C HIS A 40 -1.31 -9.60 8.48
N VAL A 41 -2.10 -9.94 9.48
CA VAL A 41 -3.20 -9.08 9.97
C VAL A 41 -2.66 -7.77 10.52
N PHE A 42 -1.58 -7.81 11.32
CA PHE A 42 -0.92 -6.60 11.82
C PHE A 42 -0.44 -5.70 10.70
N ALA A 43 0.26 -6.27 9.70
CA ALA A 43 0.78 -5.52 8.56
C ALA A 43 -0.36 -4.93 7.72
N GLY A 44 -1.43 -5.69 7.48
CA GLY A 44 -2.62 -5.23 6.74
C GLY A 44 -3.31 -4.05 7.42
N ILE A 45 -3.58 -4.13 8.73
CA ILE A 45 -4.15 -3.02 9.52
C ILE A 45 -3.21 -1.81 9.49
N SER A 46 -1.90 -2.04 9.67
CA SER A 46 -0.90 -0.96 9.64
C SER A 46 -0.85 -0.26 8.27
N VAL A 47 -0.94 -1.01 7.16
CA VAL A 47 -1.02 -0.45 5.80
C VAL A 47 -2.26 0.42 5.65
N PHE A 48 -3.42 -0.04 6.14
CA PHE A 48 -4.65 0.73 6.10
C PHE A 48 -4.56 2.04 6.89
N LEU A 49 -4.04 2.00 8.11
CA LEU A 49 -3.83 3.19 8.93
C LEU A 49 -2.84 4.17 8.30
N LEU A 50 -1.71 3.66 7.76
CA LEU A 50 -0.74 4.51 7.05
C LEU A 50 -1.32 5.12 5.78
N PHE A 51 -2.22 4.43 5.08
CA PHE A 51 -2.96 4.99 3.95
C PHE A 51 -3.78 6.22 4.37
N LEU A 52 -4.54 6.12 5.47
CA LEU A 52 -5.33 7.25 5.98
C LEU A 52 -4.43 8.43 6.41
N ILE A 53 -3.37 8.14 7.17
CA ILE A 53 -2.39 9.14 7.58
C ILE A 53 -1.72 9.79 6.36
N ARG A 54 -1.41 9.02 5.32
CA ARG A 54 -0.79 9.51 4.09
C ARG A 54 -1.69 10.53 3.37
N ILE A 55 -3.01 10.28 3.29
CA ILE A 55 -3.95 11.24 2.69
C ILE A 55 -3.92 12.57 3.44
N ILE A 56 -3.95 12.52 4.78
CA ILE A 56 -3.89 13.71 5.63
C ILE A 56 -2.58 14.48 5.41
N ILE A 57 -1.44 13.77 5.46
CA ILE A 57 -0.12 14.40 5.30
C ILE A 57 0.06 15.00 3.91
N ILE A 58 -0.39 14.32 2.85
CA ILE A 58 -0.35 14.89 1.48
C ILE A 58 -1.21 16.15 1.39
N SER A 59 -2.35 16.20 2.06
CA SER A 59 -3.20 17.39 2.10
C SER A 59 -2.52 18.57 2.80
N ILE A 60 -1.84 18.31 3.92
CA ILE A 60 -1.09 19.33 4.67
C ILE A 60 0.08 19.87 3.83
N TYR A 61 0.87 18.99 3.24
CA TYR A 61 2.08 19.34 2.51
C TYR A 61 1.87 19.57 1.00
N ARG A 62 0.62 19.70 0.52
CA ARG A 62 0.30 19.77 -0.91
C ARG A 62 1.09 20.84 -1.69
N LYS A 63 1.41 21.98 -1.03
CA LYS A 63 2.16 23.09 -1.62
C LYS A 63 3.67 22.83 -1.69
N ASP A 64 4.14 21.83 -0.97
CA ASP A 64 5.54 21.46 -0.85
C ASP A 64 5.93 20.27 -1.73
N ILE A 65 4.95 19.64 -2.37
CA ILE A 65 5.16 18.51 -3.27
C ILE A 65 5.85 18.99 -4.55
N PRO A 66 6.96 18.35 -4.98
CA PRO A 66 7.62 18.68 -6.22
C PRO A 66 6.69 18.57 -7.42
N LEU A 67 6.69 19.57 -8.29
CA LEU A 67 5.96 19.54 -9.56
C LEU A 67 6.78 18.76 -10.59
N ASN A 68 6.54 17.48 -10.68
CA ASN A 68 7.06 16.65 -11.76
C ASN A 68 6.25 16.94 -13.03
N LYS A 69 6.88 17.64 -13.98
CA LYS A 69 6.23 17.94 -15.26
C LYS A 69 6.33 16.72 -16.18
N PRO A 70 5.22 16.07 -16.53
CA PRO A 70 5.23 14.98 -17.49
C PRO A 70 5.66 15.51 -18.88
N ARG A 71 6.41 14.70 -19.62
CA ARG A 71 6.93 15.05 -20.96
C ARG A 71 5.83 15.00 -22.04
N SER A 72 4.74 14.24 -21.80
CA SER A 72 3.62 14.08 -22.72
C SER A 72 2.30 13.92 -22.00
N LYS A 73 1.18 14.10 -22.72
CA LYS A 73 -0.18 13.83 -22.21
C LYS A 73 -0.34 12.36 -21.81
N TYR A 74 0.19 11.44 -22.61
CA TYR A 74 0.14 9.99 -22.33
C TYR A 74 0.85 9.64 -21.02
N GLN A 75 2.05 10.18 -20.80
CA GLN A 75 2.80 9.96 -19.56
C GLN A 75 2.01 10.49 -18.34
N ARG A 76 1.36 11.64 -18.47
CA ARG A 76 0.51 12.20 -17.41
C ARG A 76 -0.67 11.28 -17.09
N THR A 77 -1.38 10.80 -18.13
CA THR A 77 -2.52 9.91 -17.95
C THR A 77 -2.10 8.61 -17.30
N LEU A 78 -1.03 7.97 -17.80
CA LEU A 78 -0.50 6.73 -17.22
C LEU A 78 -0.11 6.93 -15.75
N PHE A 79 0.59 8.02 -15.43
CA PHE A 79 0.95 8.35 -14.06
C PHE A 79 -0.29 8.47 -13.14
N LEU A 80 -1.33 9.16 -13.60
CA LEU A 80 -2.56 9.32 -12.82
C LEU A 80 -3.30 7.98 -12.66
N MET A 81 -3.39 7.17 -13.71
CA MET A 81 -3.99 5.83 -13.64
C MET A 81 -3.28 4.96 -12.61
N VAL A 82 -1.95 4.80 -12.73
CA VAL A 82 -1.15 4.00 -11.79
C VAL A 82 -1.28 4.54 -10.37
N LYS A 83 -1.20 5.86 -10.20
CA LYS A 83 -1.37 6.51 -8.89
C LYS A 83 -2.72 6.15 -8.25
N TYR A 84 -3.82 6.37 -8.95
CA TYR A 84 -5.15 6.12 -8.39
C TYR A 84 -5.41 4.63 -8.17
N THR A 85 -4.94 3.75 -9.06
CA THR A 85 -5.04 2.29 -8.87
C THR A 85 -4.27 1.85 -7.62
N LEU A 86 -3.03 2.31 -7.43
CA LEU A 86 -2.26 2.00 -6.21
C LEU A 86 -2.98 2.47 -4.93
N TYR A 87 -3.55 3.68 -4.93
CA TYR A 87 -4.29 4.19 -3.79
C TYR A 87 -5.59 3.41 -3.53
N SER A 88 -6.32 3.03 -4.59
CA SER A 88 -7.52 2.20 -4.46
C SER A 88 -7.20 0.83 -3.88
N LEU A 89 -6.12 0.19 -4.32
CA LEU A 89 -5.69 -1.12 -3.82
C LEU A 89 -5.18 -1.05 -2.38
N LEU A 90 -4.46 0.01 -1.99
CA LEU A 90 -4.06 0.25 -0.59
C LEU A 90 -5.25 0.36 0.37
N PHE A 91 -6.40 0.78 -0.12
CA PHE A 91 -7.65 0.83 0.66
C PHE A 91 -8.41 -0.50 0.59
N LEU A 92 -8.66 -1.01 -0.62
CA LEU A 92 -9.55 -2.15 -0.84
C LEU A 92 -8.99 -3.46 -0.27
N ILE A 93 -7.69 -3.73 -0.46
CA ILE A 93 -7.09 -5.00 -0.03
C ILE A 93 -7.20 -5.20 1.49
N PRO A 94 -6.80 -4.25 2.36
CA PRO A 94 -6.97 -4.41 3.80
C PRO A 94 -8.44 -4.53 4.24
N VAL A 95 -9.35 -3.81 3.58
CA VAL A 95 -10.80 -3.89 3.88
C VAL A 95 -11.33 -5.28 3.54
N LEU A 96 -11.00 -5.82 2.37
CA LEU A 96 -11.38 -7.18 1.99
C LEU A 96 -10.77 -8.22 2.93
N GLY A 97 -9.51 -8.06 3.32
CA GLY A 97 -8.86 -8.93 4.30
C GLY A 97 -9.57 -8.92 5.66
N TRP A 98 -10.05 -7.75 6.11
CA TRP A 98 -10.84 -7.68 7.34
C TRP A 98 -12.20 -8.36 7.20
N VAL A 99 -12.88 -8.20 6.08
CA VAL A 99 -14.14 -8.89 5.80
C VAL A 99 -13.93 -10.40 5.72
N THR A 100 -12.87 -10.87 5.06
CA THR A 100 -12.48 -12.29 5.01
C THR A 100 -12.23 -12.84 6.41
N LEU A 101 -11.40 -12.18 7.22
CA LEU A 101 -11.12 -12.58 8.58
C LEU A 101 -12.40 -12.66 9.43
N SER A 102 -13.30 -11.70 9.25
CA SER A 102 -14.59 -11.66 9.99
C SER A 102 -15.54 -12.79 9.62
N GLY A 103 -15.37 -13.43 8.47
CA GLY A 103 -16.16 -14.59 8.06
C GLY A 103 -15.48 -15.92 8.41
N LEU A 104 -14.15 -15.93 8.61
CA LEU A 104 -13.41 -17.14 8.98
C LEU A 104 -13.54 -17.51 10.45
N THR A 105 -13.77 -16.54 11.34
CA THR A 105 -13.84 -16.78 12.79
C THR A 105 -14.78 -15.81 13.49
N GLU A 106 -15.38 -16.24 14.59
CA GLU A 106 -16.23 -15.40 15.45
C GLU A 106 -15.42 -14.46 16.35
N SER A 107 -14.14 -14.78 16.62
CA SER A 107 -13.25 -13.97 17.44
C SER A 107 -11.82 -14.14 16.97
N TYR A 108 -11.06 -13.05 16.94
CA TYR A 108 -9.64 -13.05 16.61
C TYR A 108 -8.87 -12.13 17.56
N GLN A 109 -7.76 -12.65 18.09
CA GLN A 109 -6.87 -11.87 18.95
C GLN A 109 -5.57 -11.57 18.23
N LEU A 110 -5.27 -10.28 18.08
CA LEU A 110 -4.00 -9.79 17.55
C LEU A 110 -3.11 -9.35 18.73
N PHE A 111 -2.05 -10.08 19.03
CA PHE A 111 -1.16 -9.81 20.18
C PHE A 111 -1.95 -9.58 21.50
N ALA A 112 -2.90 -10.46 21.80
CA ALA A 112 -3.79 -10.38 22.97
C ALA A 112 -4.84 -9.23 22.95
N ILE A 113 -4.99 -8.51 21.84
CA ILE A 113 -6.04 -7.50 21.65
C ILE A 113 -7.14 -8.12 20.79
N SER A 114 -8.36 -8.17 21.29
CA SER A 114 -9.52 -8.63 20.52
C SER A 114 -9.84 -7.65 19.40
N LEU A 115 -9.84 -8.13 18.15
CA LEU A 115 -10.24 -7.32 17.01
C LEU A 115 -11.76 -7.28 16.87
N PRO A 116 -12.34 -6.11 16.55
CA PRO A 116 -13.76 -6.03 16.22
C PRO A 116 -14.01 -6.72 14.87
N LEU A 117 -14.75 -7.82 14.87
CA LEU A 117 -15.18 -8.52 13.69
C LEU A 117 -16.60 -8.12 13.29
N ILE A 118 -16.94 -8.23 12.01
CA ILE A 118 -18.24 -7.88 11.46
C ILE A 118 -19.00 -9.19 11.23
N SER A 119 -20.18 -9.35 11.86
CA SER A 119 -21.06 -10.44 11.48
C SER A 119 -21.52 -10.23 10.04
N ASN A 120 -21.21 -11.18 9.17
CA ASN A 120 -21.60 -11.11 7.78
C ASN A 120 -22.10 -12.48 7.28
N SER A 121 -22.96 -12.44 6.27
CA SER A 121 -23.49 -13.62 5.58
C SER A 121 -22.91 -13.79 4.18
N TRP A 122 -21.79 -13.13 3.90
CA TRP A 122 -21.16 -13.18 2.58
C TRP A 122 -20.37 -14.48 2.42
N ASP A 123 -20.19 -14.87 1.17
CA ASP A 123 -19.34 -16.01 0.82
C ASP A 123 -17.87 -15.67 1.07
N VAL A 124 -17.36 -16.22 2.16
CA VAL A 124 -15.99 -15.94 2.65
C VAL A 124 -14.94 -16.47 1.67
N GLU A 125 -15.21 -17.58 0.98
CA GLU A 125 -14.32 -18.18 0.01
C GLU A 125 -14.11 -17.23 -1.19
N ILE A 126 -15.20 -16.72 -1.77
CA ILE A 126 -15.13 -15.77 -2.87
C ILE A 126 -14.42 -14.48 -2.46
N ILE A 127 -14.71 -13.94 -1.27
CA ILE A 127 -14.05 -12.70 -0.81
C ILE A 127 -12.56 -12.93 -0.57
N GLY A 128 -12.19 -14.08 0.00
CA GLY A 128 -10.80 -14.49 0.21
C GLY A 128 -10.04 -14.60 -1.11
N GLU A 129 -10.63 -15.25 -2.12
CA GLU A 129 -10.05 -15.36 -3.47
C GLU A 129 -9.86 -13.97 -4.12
N VAL A 130 -10.83 -13.08 -3.99
CA VAL A 130 -10.72 -11.70 -4.50
C VAL A 130 -9.62 -10.93 -3.77
N HIS A 131 -9.52 -11.08 -2.44
CA HIS A 131 -8.45 -10.47 -1.65
C HIS A 131 -7.07 -10.94 -2.12
N GLU A 132 -6.88 -12.25 -2.30
CA GLU A 132 -5.63 -12.83 -2.78
C GLU A 132 -5.30 -12.38 -4.21
N PHE A 133 -6.27 -12.44 -5.13
CA PHE A 133 -6.09 -11.99 -6.50
C PHE A 133 -5.67 -10.51 -6.58
N LEU A 134 -6.32 -9.64 -5.82
CA LEU A 134 -5.96 -8.22 -5.76
C LEU A 134 -4.60 -8.01 -5.09
N GLY A 135 -4.24 -8.80 -4.07
CA GLY A 135 -2.92 -8.79 -3.45
C GLY A 135 -1.81 -9.12 -4.44
N ASN A 136 -1.97 -10.20 -5.21
CA ASN A 136 -1.03 -10.60 -6.25
C ASN A 136 -0.92 -9.54 -7.36
N SER A 137 -2.05 -9.00 -7.82
CA SER A 137 -2.10 -7.94 -8.84
C SER A 137 -1.42 -6.66 -8.34
N PHE A 138 -1.60 -6.34 -7.07
CA PHE A 138 -0.97 -5.17 -6.44
C PHE A 138 0.55 -5.30 -6.38
N MET A 139 1.09 -6.47 -6.03
CA MET A 139 2.54 -6.71 -6.05
C MET A 139 3.14 -6.55 -7.45
N VAL A 140 2.48 -7.05 -8.49
CA VAL A 140 2.89 -6.83 -9.89
C VAL A 140 2.89 -5.34 -10.23
N LEU A 141 1.85 -4.61 -9.83
CA LEU A 141 1.75 -3.17 -10.07
C LEU A 141 2.83 -2.37 -9.33
N ILE A 142 3.17 -2.75 -8.09
CA ILE A 142 4.30 -2.19 -7.33
C ILE A 142 5.62 -2.43 -8.09
N GLY A 143 5.81 -3.63 -8.63
CA GLY A 143 6.98 -3.95 -9.45
C GLY A 143 7.11 -3.02 -10.67
N PHE A 144 6.03 -2.80 -11.41
CA PHE A 144 6.01 -1.85 -12.53
C PHE A 144 6.22 -0.40 -12.08
N HIS A 145 5.65 0.00 -10.95
CA HIS A 145 5.87 1.32 -10.38
C HIS A 145 7.35 1.56 -10.02
N ALA A 146 8.00 0.59 -9.39
CA ALA A 146 9.42 0.64 -9.06
C ALA A 146 10.29 0.65 -10.33
N LEU A 147 9.98 -0.22 -11.30
CA LEU A 147 10.67 -0.27 -12.59
C LEU A 147 10.57 1.06 -13.33
N ALA A 148 9.39 1.67 -13.37
CA ALA A 148 9.20 2.99 -13.98
C ALA A 148 10.08 4.04 -13.30
N ALA A 149 10.17 4.06 -11.96
CA ALA A 149 11.04 4.97 -11.23
C ALA A 149 12.54 4.76 -11.57
N LEU A 150 12.96 3.51 -11.75
CA LEU A 150 14.33 3.17 -12.19
C LEU A 150 14.59 3.62 -13.63
N ILE A 151 13.67 3.38 -14.57
CA ILE A 151 13.77 3.87 -15.95
C ILE A 151 13.87 5.39 -15.97
N HIS A 152 13.06 6.08 -15.20
CA HIS A 152 13.13 7.54 -15.04
C HIS A 152 14.51 7.98 -14.57
N HIS A 153 15.10 7.26 -13.63
CA HIS A 153 16.40 7.60 -13.07
C HIS A 153 17.57 7.32 -14.02
N TYR A 154 17.63 6.12 -14.62
CA TYR A 154 18.79 5.68 -15.41
C TYR A 154 18.70 6.05 -16.89
N VAL A 155 17.49 5.97 -17.49
CA VAL A 155 17.29 6.22 -18.92
C VAL A 155 16.98 7.69 -19.16
N PHE A 156 15.96 8.22 -18.47
CA PHE A 156 15.54 9.61 -18.65
C PHE A 156 16.37 10.61 -17.84
N LYS A 157 17.19 10.11 -16.90
CA LYS A 157 18.08 10.91 -16.04
C LYS A 157 17.37 12.05 -15.30
N ASP A 158 16.13 11.82 -14.90
CA ASP A 158 15.35 12.78 -14.12
C ASP A 158 15.43 12.54 -12.61
N ASN A 159 14.78 13.38 -11.83
CA ASN A 159 14.87 13.36 -10.37
C ASN A 159 13.69 12.64 -9.69
N VAL A 160 12.86 11.88 -10.41
CA VAL A 160 11.68 11.22 -9.83
C VAL A 160 12.08 10.33 -8.66
N LEU A 161 13.00 9.38 -8.86
CA LEU A 161 13.49 8.51 -7.79
C LEU A 161 14.20 9.30 -6.69
N LYS A 162 15.11 10.22 -7.06
CA LYS A 162 15.88 11.03 -6.10
C LYS A 162 14.99 11.91 -5.24
N SER A 163 13.82 12.32 -5.73
CA SER A 163 12.87 13.13 -4.97
C SER A 163 12.26 12.40 -3.78
N MET A 164 12.23 11.05 -3.80
CA MET A 164 11.72 10.17 -2.75
C MET A 164 12.82 9.54 -1.89
N LEU A 165 14.09 9.91 -2.11
CA LEU A 165 15.22 9.42 -1.33
C LEU A 165 15.79 10.53 -0.45
N TYR A 166 16.03 10.20 0.83
CA TYR A 166 16.69 11.11 1.78
C TYR A 166 18.20 10.92 1.69
N PHE A 167 18.88 11.76 0.88
CA PHE A 167 20.33 11.93 0.96
C PHE A 167 20.60 13.27 1.66
N LYS A 168 21.25 13.21 2.82
CA LYS A 168 21.85 14.40 3.43
C LYS A 168 22.96 14.88 2.49
N LYS A 169 22.88 16.12 2.01
CA LYS A 169 24.03 16.75 1.35
C LYS A 169 25.12 17.02 2.36
#